data_ee736b4112f908938415c18ec932a602
#
_entry.id   ee736b4112f908938415c18ec932a602
#
_cell.length_a   1.000
_cell.length_b   1.000
_cell.length_c   1.000
_cell.angle_alpha   90.00
_cell.angle_beta   90.00
_cell.angle_gamma   90.00
#
_symmetry.space_group_name_H-M   'P 1'
#
loop_
_entity.id
_entity.type
_entity.pdbx_description
1 polymer ?
#
loop_
_entity_poly.entity_id
_entity_poly.type
_entity_poly.pdbx_seq_one_letter_code
_entity_poly.pdbx_strand_id
1 'polypeptide(L)'
;MPNKRTIDLLVESFDLSVRRKYEIKNPNGDVVTTLYFPPITRADRKKAQARANTTDGLEISTQMLCQIAEKEDGSKHFAPADAINLQREIPEKILNEIELFMFDLSNDETLDEAKKD
;
A
#
# COMPACT_ATOMS: atom_id res chain seq x y z
N MET A 1 38.35 -6.31 11.32
CA MET A 1 37.13 -5.86 10.73
C MET A 1 35.93 -6.63 11.29
N PRO A 2 34.99 -5.97 11.92
CA PRO A 2 33.82 -6.68 12.42
C PRO A 2 33.01 -7.24 11.25
N ASN A 3 32.52 -8.45 11.44
CA ASN A 3 31.66 -9.07 10.47
C ASN A 3 30.26 -8.47 10.61
N LYS A 4 29.66 -8.12 9.48
CA LYS A 4 28.29 -7.65 9.50
C LYS A 4 27.36 -8.82 9.76
N ARG A 5 26.35 -8.57 10.56
CA ARG A 5 25.30 -9.56 10.78
C ARG A 5 24.41 -9.63 9.55
N THR A 6 23.75 -10.78 9.35
CA THR A 6 22.85 -10.96 8.22
C THR A 6 21.77 -9.87 8.17
N ILE A 7 21.22 -9.47 9.33
CA ILE A 7 20.24 -8.42 9.36
C ILE A 7 20.76 -7.11 8.77
N ASP A 8 22.03 -6.77 9.05
CA ASP A 8 22.64 -5.56 8.53
C ASP A 8 22.80 -5.62 7.01
N LEU A 9 23.21 -6.80 6.50
CA LEU A 9 23.34 -7.00 5.06
C LEU A 9 21.99 -6.86 4.35
N LEU A 10 20.94 -7.39 4.95
CA LEU A 10 19.59 -7.29 4.37
C LEU A 10 19.10 -5.85 4.36
N VAL A 11 19.27 -5.13 5.47
CA VAL A 11 18.85 -3.74 5.56
C VAL A 11 19.57 -2.87 4.53
N GLU A 12 20.88 -3.11 4.35
CA GLU A 12 21.66 -2.36 3.36
C GLU A 12 21.26 -2.68 1.93
N SER A 13 20.76 -3.90 1.69
CA SER A 13 20.43 -4.36 0.34
C SER A 13 19.09 -3.87 -0.16
N PHE A 14 18.17 -3.50 0.74
CA PHE A 14 16.80 -3.13 0.36
C PHE A 14 16.47 -1.73 0.86
N ASP A 15 16.48 -0.79 -0.08
CA ASP A 15 16.30 0.63 0.22
C ASP A 15 14.81 0.96 0.39
N LEU A 16 14.40 1.27 1.63
CA LEU A 16 13.01 1.60 1.94
C LEU A 16 12.63 3.01 1.51
N SER A 17 13.59 3.81 1.03
CA SER A 17 13.28 5.16 0.54
C SER A 17 12.86 5.18 -0.93
N VAL A 18 13.04 4.09 -1.65
CA VAL A 18 12.66 4.00 -3.07
C VAL A 18 11.15 3.85 -3.17
N ARG A 19 10.51 4.83 -3.81
CA ARG A 19 9.05 4.84 -3.92
C ARG A 19 8.62 4.57 -5.34
N ARG A 20 7.52 3.80 -5.51
CA ARG A 20 6.90 3.56 -6.82
C ARG A 20 5.76 4.55 -7.00
N LYS A 21 5.57 4.97 -8.23
CA LYS A 21 4.61 6.01 -8.59
C LYS A 21 3.40 5.40 -9.27
N TYR A 22 2.21 5.81 -8.85
CA TYR A 22 0.95 5.35 -9.45
C TYR A 22 0.06 6.55 -9.76
N GLU A 23 -0.32 6.71 -11.02
CA GLU A 23 -1.22 7.78 -11.44
C GLU A 23 -2.66 7.26 -11.46
N ILE A 24 -3.54 7.92 -10.71
CA ILE A 24 -4.96 7.61 -10.74
C ILE A 24 -5.58 8.45 -11.83
N LYS A 25 -6.24 7.80 -12.79
CA LYS A 25 -6.88 8.47 -13.92
C LYS A 25 -8.40 8.36 -13.83
N ASN A 26 -9.08 9.41 -14.29
CA ASN A 26 -10.53 9.38 -14.40
C ASN A 26 -10.93 8.64 -15.69
N PRO A 27 -12.26 8.41 -15.90
CA PRO A 27 -12.72 7.71 -17.12
C PRO A 27 -12.31 8.38 -18.42
N ASN A 28 -12.01 9.68 -18.39
CA ASN A 28 -11.57 10.42 -19.59
C ASN A 28 -10.06 10.28 -19.84
N GLY A 29 -9.33 9.60 -18.95
CA GLY A 29 -7.89 9.42 -19.09
C GLY A 29 -7.05 10.52 -18.46
N ASP A 30 -7.67 11.50 -17.82
CA ASP A 30 -6.95 12.58 -17.15
C ASP A 30 -6.45 12.13 -15.79
N VAL A 31 -5.23 12.54 -15.43
CA VAL A 31 -4.66 12.21 -14.13
C VAL A 31 -5.35 13.03 -13.04
N VAL A 32 -6.00 12.34 -12.11
CA VAL A 32 -6.66 12.97 -10.97
C VAL A 32 -5.64 13.31 -9.88
N THR A 33 -4.79 12.35 -9.56
CA THR A 33 -3.73 12.52 -8.57
C THR A 33 -2.70 11.42 -8.75
N THR A 34 -1.54 11.59 -8.11
CA THR A 34 -0.45 10.64 -8.17
C THR A 34 -0.12 10.17 -6.76
N LEU A 35 -0.05 8.86 -6.58
CA LEU A 35 0.31 8.26 -5.30
C LEU A 35 1.74 7.74 -5.38
N TYR A 36 2.48 7.90 -4.29
CA TYR A 36 3.84 7.38 -4.16
C TYR A 36 3.85 6.33 -3.07
N PHE A 37 4.38 5.15 -3.38
CA PHE A 37 4.35 4.00 -2.48
C PHE A 37 5.77 3.57 -2.11
N PRO A 38 6.21 3.81 -0.86
CA PRO A 38 7.44 3.18 -0.38
C PRO A 38 7.23 1.68 -0.23
N PRO A 39 8.31 0.90 -0.16
CA PRO A 39 8.17 -0.54 0.08
C PRO A 39 7.43 -0.81 1.39
N ILE A 40 6.61 -1.86 1.39
CA ILE A 40 5.80 -2.23 2.55
C ILE A 40 6.58 -3.22 3.40
N THR A 41 6.59 -2.99 4.72
CA THR A 41 7.19 -3.94 5.66
C THR A 41 6.07 -4.72 6.38
N ARG A 42 6.45 -5.81 7.03
CA ARG A 42 5.49 -6.57 7.83
C ARG A 42 4.97 -5.75 9.01
N ALA A 43 5.81 -4.85 9.55
CA ALA A 43 5.38 -3.94 10.60
C ALA A 43 4.26 -3.02 10.13
N ASP A 44 4.32 -2.56 8.87
CA ASP A 44 3.25 -1.75 8.28
C ASP A 44 1.93 -2.52 8.26
N ARG A 45 1.98 -3.79 7.86
CA ARG A 45 0.79 -4.63 7.82
C ARG A 45 0.19 -4.83 9.20
N LYS A 46 1.03 -5.12 10.20
CA LYS A 46 0.56 -5.31 11.57
C LYS A 46 -0.10 -4.07 12.13
N LYS A 47 0.47 -2.91 11.83
CA LYS A 47 -0.09 -1.64 12.26
C LYS A 47 -1.46 -1.39 11.62
N ALA A 48 -1.58 -1.67 10.33
CA ALA A 48 -2.85 -1.51 9.61
C ALA A 48 -3.92 -2.47 10.14
N GLN A 49 -3.53 -3.70 10.43
CA GLN A 49 -4.46 -4.69 10.98
C GLN A 49 -4.97 -4.27 12.36
N ALA A 50 -4.08 -3.77 13.21
CA ALA A 50 -4.47 -3.28 14.53
C ALA A 50 -5.42 -2.09 14.42
N ARG A 51 -5.15 -1.20 13.47
CA ARG A 51 -5.97 0.00 13.26
C ARG A 51 -7.34 -0.35 12.69
N ALA A 52 -7.40 -1.31 11.75
CA ALA A 52 -8.66 -1.78 11.18
C ALA A 52 -9.47 -2.62 12.17
N ASN A 53 -8.79 -3.20 13.14
CA ASN A 53 -9.40 -4.02 14.19
C ASN A 53 -10.28 -5.14 13.62
N THR A 54 -9.76 -5.83 12.61
CA THR A 54 -10.48 -6.91 11.93
C THR A 54 -9.47 -7.86 11.28
N THR A 55 -9.93 -9.05 10.92
CA THR A 55 -9.15 -9.99 10.11
C THR A 55 -9.57 -9.95 8.64
N ASP A 56 -10.54 -9.10 8.29
CA ASP A 56 -10.98 -8.95 6.91
C ASP A 56 -9.85 -8.35 6.07
N GLY A 57 -9.39 -9.11 5.09
CA GLY A 57 -8.26 -8.71 4.27
C GLY A 57 -8.50 -7.46 3.45
N LEU A 58 -9.72 -7.25 2.97
CA LEU A 58 -10.02 -6.07 2.17
C LEU A 58 -10.01 -4.81 3.02
N GLU A 59 -10.54 -4.89 4.24
CA GLU A 59 -10.49 -3.75 5.15
C GLU A 59 -9.06 -3.42 5.57
N ILE A 60 -8.24 -4.44 5.83
CA ILE A 60 -6.83 -4.25 6.17
C ILE A 60 -6.09 -3.61 5.00
N SER A 61 -6.35 -4.08 3.77
CA SER A 61 -5.69 -3.55 2.58
C SER A 61 -6.00 -2.07 2.37
N THR A 62 -7.25 -1.67 2.55
CA THR A 62 -7.63 -0.27 2.41
C THR A 62 -7.01 0.58 3.53
N GLN A 63 -6.96 0.03 4.75
CA GLN A 63 -6.30 0.74 5.85
C GLN A 63 -4.81 0.92 5.56
N MET A 64 -4.16 -0.08 4.95
CA MET A 64 -2.78 0.05 4.52
C MET A 64 -2.61 1.14 3.47
N LEU A 65 -3.53 1.22 2.51
CA LEU A 65 -3.48 2.28 1.50
C LEU A 65 -3.45 3.65 2.17
N CYS A 66 -4.33 3.88 3.14
CA CYS A 66 -4.38 5.15 3.86
C CYS A 66 -3.09 5.42 4.65
N GLN A 67 -2.43 4.37 5.12
CA GLN A 67 -1.23 4.49 5.92
C GLN A 67 0.03 4.71 5.08
N ILE A 68 0.08 4.13 3.88
CA ILE A 68 1.30 4.03 3.08
C ILE A 68 1.36 5.10 1.98
N ALA A 69 0.24 5.40 1.30
CA ALA A 69 0.25 6.29 0.15
C ALA A 69 0.72 7.70 0.51
N GLU A 70 1.70 8.20 -0.23
CA GLU A 70 2.32 9.49 0.02
C GLU A 70 2.18 10.42 -1.17
N LYS A 71 2.21 11.71 -0.89
CA LYS A 71 2.39 12.73 -1.91
C LYS A 71 3.87 12.80 -2.28
N GLU A 72 4.17 13.55 -3.33
CA GLU A 72 5.55 13.68 -3.78
C GLU A 72 6.48 14.17 -2.67
N ASP A 73 5.99 15.06 -1.81
CA ASP A 73 6.77 15.63 -0.71
C ASP A 73 6.90 14.71 0.50
N GLY A 74 6.31 13.51 0.45
CA GLY A 74 6.37 12.54 1.54
C GLY A 74 5.25 12.63 2.55
N SER A 75 4.39 13.64 2.46
CA SER A 75 3.23 13.72 3.35
C SER A 75 2.17 12.70 2.92
N LYS A 76 1.25 12.36 3.82
CA LYS A 76 0.25 11.33 3.53
C LYS A 76 -0.87 11.89 2.66
N HIS A 77 -1.34 11.07 1.70
CA HIS A 77 -2.51 11.39 0.89
C HIS A 77 -3.81 11.24 1.67
N PHE A 78 -3.84 10.32 2.60
CA PHE A 78 -5.07 9.93 3.30
C PHE A 78 -4.87 9.96 4.80
N ALA A 79 -5.96 10.29 5.51
CA ALA A 79 -6.03 10.08 6.95
C ALA A 79 -6.55 8.66 7.20
N PRO A 80 -6.29 8.05 8.37
CA PRO A 80 -6.81 6.71 8.67
C PRO A 80 -8.33 6.59 8.54
N ALA A 81 -9.07 7.65 8.84
CA ALA A 81 -10.53 7.66 8.74
C ALA A 81 -11.02 7.61 7.30
N ASP A 82 -10.18 7.91 6.31
CA ASP A 82 -10.58 7.89 4.92
C ASP A 82 -10.84 6.48 4.40
N ALA A 83 -10.37 5.45 5.09
CA ALA A 83 -10.56 4.07 4.67
C ALA A 83 -12.04 3.73 4.45
N ILE A 84 -12.91 4.19 5.34
CA ILE A 84 -14.35 3.94 5.23
C ILE A 84 -14.92 4.56 3.96
N ASN A 85 -14.55 5.80 3.67
CA ASN A 85 -15.03 6.50 2.49
C ASN A 85 -14.49 5.88 1.20
N LEU A 86 -13.24 5.45 1.21
CA LEU A 86 -12.67 4.77 0.04
C LEU A 86 -13.46 3.52 -0.30
N GLN A 87 -13.82 2.73 0.71
CA GLN A 87 -14.56 1.50 0.49
C GLN A 87 -16.01 1.73 0.05
N ARG A 88 -16.60 2.82 0.48
CA ARG A 88 -18.00 3.10 0.20
C ARG A 88 -18.23 3.91 -1.07
N GLU A 89 -17.28 4.75 -1.45
CA GLU A 89 -17.51 5.74 -2.50
C GLU A 89 -16.63 5.59 -3.74
N ILE A 90 -15.59 4.75 -3.68
CA ILE A 90 -14.74 4.49 -4.84
C ILE A 90 -15.13 3.15 -5.45
N PRO A 91 -15.30 3.07 -6.78
CA PRO A 91 -15.62 1.78 -7.41
C PRO A 91 -14.63 0.70 -7.02
N GLU A 92 -15.15 -0.49 -6.72
CA GLU A 92 -14.32 -1.60 -6.27
C GLU A 92 -13.17 -1.89 -7.22
N LYS A 93 -13.44 -1.84 -8.53
CA LYS A 93 -12.41 -2.11 -9.53
C LYS A 93 -11.24 -1.13 -9.39
N ILE A 94 -11.55 0.16 -9.21
CA ILE A 94 -10.51 1.19 -9.10
C ILE A 94 -9.71 1.01 -7.81
N LEU A 95 -10.41 0.83 -6.69
CA LEU A 95 -9.74 0.63 -5.41
C LEU A 95 -8.86 -0.62 -5.43
N ASN A 96 -9.38 -1.70 -6.02
CA ASN A 96 -8.64 -2.95 -6.13
C ASN A 96 -7.37 -2.78 -6.97
N GLU A 97 -7.44 -2.06 -8.07
CA GLU A 97 -6.27 -1.80 -8.92
C GLU A 97 -5.19 -1.03 -8.17
N ILE A 98 -5.60 -0.02 -7.40
CA ILE A 98 -4.66 0.75 -6.59
C ILE A 98 -3.98 -0.13 -5.55
N GLU A 99 -4.75 -0.96 -4.86
CA GLU A 99 -4.23 -1.82 -3.81
C GLU A 99 -3.33 -2.92 -4.36
N LEU A 100 -3.67 -3.49 -5.50
CA LEU A 100 -2.82 -4.48 -6.16
C LEU A 100 -1.48 -3.87 -6.56
N PHE A 101 -1.48 -2.65 -7.06
CA PHE A 101 -0.24 -1.94 -7.36
C PHE A 101 0.57 -1.70 -6.08
N MET A 102 -0.09 -1.28 -5.01
CA MET A 102 0.58 -1.05 -3.74
C MET A 102 1.30 -2.29 -3.24
N PHE A 103 0.66 -3.46 -3.35
CA PHE A 103 1.24 -4.73 -2.92
C PHE A 103 2.17 -5.36 -3.96
N ASP A 104 2.31 -4.73 -5.13
CA ASP A 104 3.13 -5.25 -6.23
C ASP A 104 2.62 -6.60 -6.73
N LEU A 105 1.30 -6.73 -6.85
CA LEU A 105 0.65 -7.93 -7.33
C LEU A 105 0.16 -7.74 -8.75
N SER A 106 0.08 -8.84 -9.52
CA SER A 106 -0.42 -8.78 -10.89
C SER A 106 -1.95 -8.72 -10.88
N ASN A 107 -2.53 -8.32 -12.03
CA ASN A 107 -3.98 -8.27 -12.18
C ASN A 107 -4.62 -9.66 -12.16
N ASP A 108 -3.81 -10.72 -12.31
CA ASP A 108 -4.29 -12.10 -12.27
C ASP A 108 -4.42 -12.64 -10.86
N GLU A 109 -3.93 -11.87 -9.88
CA GLU A 109 -3.96 -12.26 -8.48
C GLU A 109 -4.99 -11.43 -7.74
N THR A 110 -5.63 -12.05 -6.75
CA THR A 110 -6.52 -11.31 -5.86
C THR A 110 -5.82 -11.13 -4.51
N LEU A 111 -6.29 -10.15 -3.74
CA LEU A 111 -5.75 -9.93 -2.41
C LEU A 111 -5.98 -11.14 -1.51
N ASP A 112 -7.12 -11.82 -1.67
CA ASP A 112 -7.41 -13.03 -0.90
C ASP A 112 -6.46 -14.17 -1.26
N GLU A 113 -6.17 -14.34 -2.56
CA GLU A 113 -5.23 -15.37 -2.99
C GLU A 113 -3.83 -15.09 -2.47
N ALA A 114 -3.40 -13.82 -2.50
CA ALA A 114 -2.10 -13.43 -2.00
C ALA A 114 -1.96 -13.74 -0.51
N LYS A 115 -3.04 -13.76 0.23
CA LYS A 115 -3.01 -13.99 1.68
C LYS A 115 -3.02 -15.45 2.06
N LYS A 116 -3.39 -16.34 1.16
CA LYS A 116 -3.41 -17.76 1.45
C LYS A 116 -2.02 -18.36 1.58
N ASP A 117 -1.04 -17.71 1.05
CA ASP A 117 0.36 -18.12 1.17
C ASP A 117 1.02 -17.51 2.41
#